data_e3ca656c5ca5f80a149842b226f072cf
#
_entry.id   e3ca656c5ca5f80a149842b226f072cf
#
_cell.length_a   1.000
_cell.length_b   1.000
_cell.length_c   1.000
_cell.angle_alpha   90.00
_cell.angle_beta   90.00
_cell.angle_gamma   90.00
#
_symmetry.space_group_name_H-M   'P 1'
#
loop_
_entity.id
_entity.type
_entity.pdbx_description
1 polymer ?
#
loop_
_entity_poly.entity_id
_entity_poly.type
_entity_poly.pdbx_seq_one_letter_code
_entity_poly.pdbx_strand_id
1 'polypeptide(L)'
;MRARAWVLLLAAGFALLQLASVTGRATPDTKNYVSYALTLGGAGPRESAAGAIEHYCGSRAATAERKRSVDVVRFREPSPAARVAEECGRDLWRRVDRGLAAGRSDDPIAPFASERFQRIFEVRPGYPVLLAPFVAVFGVVWGVWLASVLIAAAGGVLAFLVLRAVRAPTPVALTGQALYYVLPCGATAMRPMTEGLLLALTLAALWGCALAMEGRVRAGVSLVGGALAALFTVKHSQALFLGACLAAACAVIAVRRARGREGEGRGQVETWVRPVETWVRAVGAVSAGAVVCTLALAGLLRYPASTESLQDLLTDHYTHPDRDRLWPEFLHLEARFWGEWGRRQLTQPLFLAALGAGAWGASRQRPVFGWFVIAGAFTGILNQAGHPDITIWGDRLIVVAWLLPVLGLPLLLLERVTAPRGSLDVVTAS
;
A
#
# COMPACT_ATOMS: atom_id res chain seq x y z
N MET A 1 -9.19 26.94 -15.43
CA MET A 1 -8.27 25.83 -15.79
C MET A 1 -9.05 24.54 -15.88
N ARG A 2 -8.72 23.63 -16.83
CA ARG A 2 -9.37 22.31 -16.94
C ARG A 2 -8.98 21.44 -15.74
N ALA A 3 -9.88 20.57 -15.26
CA ALA A 3 -9.61 19.68 -14.12
C ALA A 3 -8.29 18.90 -14.24
N ARG A 4 -7.94 18.48 -15.47
CA ARG A 4 -6.68 17.78 -15.77
C ARG A 4 -5.43 18.58 -15.39
N ALA A 5 -5.46 19.91 -15.60
CA ALA A 5 -4.32 20.77 -15.25
C ALA A 5 -4.08 20.81 -13.74
N TRP A 6 -5.13 20.86 -12.92
CA TRP A 6 -5.00 20.83 -11.47
C TRP A 6 -4.47 19.48 -10.96
N VAL A 7 -4.93 18.36 -11.54
CA VAL A 7 -4.42 17.02 -11.21
C VAL A 7 -2.92 16.93 -11.48
N LEU A 8 -2.48 17.41 -12.66
CA LEU A 8 -1.07 17.40 -13.03
C LEU A 8 -0.24 18.37 -12.19
N LEU A 9 -0.77 19.54 -11.85
CA LEU A 9 -0.10 20.49 -10.96
C LEU A 9 0.13 19.93 -9.57
N LEU A 10 -0.86 19.26 -8.97
CA LEU A 10 -0.68 18.60 -7.67
C LEU A 10 0.34 17.47 -7.75
N ALA A 11 0.30 16.64 -8.79
CA ALA A 11 1.27 15.57 -8.98
C ALA A 11 2.69 16.10 -9.22
N ALA A 12 2.85 17.13 -10.06
CA ALA A 12 4.11 17.78 -10.32
C ALA A 12 4.65 18.50 -9.08
N GLY A 13 3.80 19.22 -8.35
CA GLY A 13 4.16 19.86 -7.09
C GLY A 13 4.64 18.84 -6.05
N PHE A 14 3.92 17.73 -5.90
CA PHE A 14 4.37 16.63 -5.04
C PHE A 14 5.74 16.08 -5.49
N ALA A 15 5.91 15.80 -6.79
CA ALA A 15 7.18 15.29 -7.34
C ALA A 15 8.35 16.25 -7.10
N LEU A 16 8.14 17.56 -7.30
CA LEU A 16 9.16 18.61 -7.05
C LEU A 16 9.57 18.65 -5.57
N LEU A 17 8.61 18.55 -4.64
CA LEU A 17 8.89 18.51 -3.22
C LEU A 17 9.73 17.28 -2.83
N GLN A 18 9.61 16.16 -3.56
CA GLN A 18 10.42 14.96 -3.29
C GLN A 18 11.90 15.12 -3.66
N LEU A 19 12.26 16.11 -4.48
CA LEU A 19 13.66 16.43 -4.78
C LEU A 19 14.47 16.87 -3.54
N ALA A 20 13.80 17.39 -2.51
CA ALA A 20 14.43 17.70 -1.22
C ALA A 20 15.07 16.47 -0.54
N SER A 21 14.71 15.25 -0.94
CA SER A 21 15.24 14.01 -0.37
C SER A 21 15.24 12.90 -1.42
N VAL A 22 16.17 12.96 -2.36
CA VAL A 22 16.38 11.91 -3.38
C VAL A 22 16.89 10.61 -2.75
N THR A 23 17.73 10.72 -1.73
CA THR A 23 18.29 9.59 -0.97
C THR A 23 17.80 9.58 0.47
N GLY A 24 18.08 8.50 1.22
CA GLY A 24 17.76 8.40 2.66
C GLY A 24 16.34 7.92 2.96
N ARG A 25 15.72 7.21 2.03
CA ARG A 25 14.40 6.57 2.21
C ARG A 25 14.46 5.05 2.13
N ALA A 26 15.64 4.46 1.97
CA ALA A 26 15.80 3.02 1.91
C ALA A 26 15.35 2.37 3.22
N THR A 27 14.66 1.26 3.08
CA THR A 27 14.24 0.37 4.16
C THR A 27 15.13 -0.87 4.18
N PRO A 28 15.10 -1.70 5.23
CA PRO A 28 15.86 -2.95 5.23
C PRO A 28 15.59 -3.86 4.02
N ASP A 29 14.39 -3.79 3.43
CA ASP A 29 14.01 -4.59 2.27
C ASP A 29 14.52 -4.04 0.95
N THR A 30 14.83 -2.75 0.89
CA THR A 30 15.22 -2.04 -0.35
C THR A 30 16.38 -2.72 -1.07
N LYS A 31 17.41 -3.19 -0.32
CA LYS A 31 18.56 -3.86 -0.92
C LYS A 31 18.20 -5.13 -1.68
N ASN A 32 17.21 -5.90 -1.16
CA ASN A 32 16.74 -7.11 -1.80
C ASN A 32 16.03 -6.79 -3.13
N TYR A 33 15.12 -5.80 -3.13
CA TYR A 33 14.40 -5.39 -4.33
C TYR A 33 15.30 -4.73 -5.38
N VAL A 34 16.27 -3.90 -4.96
CA VAL A 34 17.22 -3.27 -5.88
C VAL A 34 18.15 -4.31 -6.50
N SER A 35 18.68 -5.25 -5.70
CA SER A 35 19.51 -6.34 -6.22
C SER A 35 18.73 -7.18 -7.23
N TYR A 36 17.49 -7.55 -6.91
CA TYR A 36 16.63 -8.31 -7.82
C TYR A 36 16.39 -7.54 -9.13
N ALA A 37 16.09 -6.25 -9.06
CA ALA A 37 15.89 -5.41 -10.24
C ALA A 37 17.15 -5.34 -11.12
N LEU A 38 18.34 -5.23 -10.52
CA LEU A 38 19.62 -5.24 -11.23
C LEU A 38 19.88 -6.58 -11.91
N THR A 39 19.60 -7.70 -11.23
CA THR A 39 19.73 -9.05 -11.81
C THR A 39 18.77 -9.23 -12.99
N LEU A 40 17.53 -8.75 -12.90
CA LEU A 40 16.60 -8.73 -14.04
C LEU A 40 17.11 -7.87 -15.21
N GLY A 41 17.92 -6.86 -14.93
CA GLY A 41 18.62 -6.03 -15.92
C GLY A 41 19.88 -6.69 -16.51
N GLY A 42 20.22 -7.92 -16.09
CA GLY A 42 21.38 -8.67 -16.59
C GLY A 42 22.68 -8.50 -15.77
N ALA A 43 22.63 -7.79 -14.63
CA ALA A 43 23.79 -7.67 -13.76
C ALA A 43 24.12 -9.02 -13.10
N GLY A 44 25.42 -9.35 -13.02
CA GLY A 44 25.88 -10.53 -12.30
C GLY A 44 25.68 -10.41 -10.78
N PRO A 45 25.79 -11.52 -10.02
CA PRO A 45 25.49 -11.53 -8.57
C PRO A 45 26.31 -10.53 -7.76
N ARG A 46 27.59 -10.36 -8.09
CA ARG A 46 28.48 -9.42 -7.39
C ARG A 46 28.20 -7.96 -7.78
N GLU A 47 27.83 -7.71 -9.03
CA GLU A 47 27.49 -6.39 -9.54
C GLU A 47 26.14 -5.93 -8.97
N SER A 48 25.14 -6.80 -8.95
CA SER A 48 23.83 -6.53 -8.34
C SER A 48 23.95 -6.26 -6.83
N ALA A 49 24.84 -7.01 -6.14
CA ALA A 49 25.18 -6.75 -4.75
C ALA A 49 25.82 -5.37 -4.57
N ALA A 50 26.79 -5.01 -5.40
CA ALA A 50 27.51 -3.72 -5.31
C ALA A 50 26.53 -2.55 -5.43
N GLY A 51 25.72 -2.50 -6.47
CA GLY A 51 24.73 -1.43 -6.68
C GLY A 51 23.69 -1.34 -5.55
N ALA A 52 23.24 -2.48 -5.05
CA ALA A 52 22.27 -2.52 -3.94
C ALA A 52 22.89 -2.08 -2.62
N ILE A 53 24.12 -2.48 -2.30
CA ILE A 53 24.87 -2.08 -1.10
C ILE A 53 25.15 -0.57 -1.13
N GLU A 54 25.69 -0.06 -2.25
CA GLU A 54 26.00 1.36 -2.41
C GLU A 54 24.74 2.22 -2.16
N HIS A 55 23.63 1.89 -2.82
CA HIS A 55 22.37 2.62 -2.66
C HIS A 55 21.84 2.54 -1.22
N TYR A 56 21.80 1.34 -0.62
CA TYR A 56 21.26 1.14 0.71
C TYR A 56 22.12 1.81 1.79
N CYS A 57 23.44 1.61 1.74
CA CYS A 57 24.36 2.17 2.74
C CYS A 57 24.51 3.68 2.57
N GLY A 58 24.51 4.20 1.33
CA GLY A 58 24.44 5.63 1.05
C GLY A 58 23.17 6.29 1.59
N SER A 59 22.03 5.59 1.48
CA SER A 59 20.77 6.06 2.06
C SER A 59 20.80 6.10 3.60
N ARG A 60 21.42 5.11 4.25
CA ARG A 60 21.62 5.11 5.71
C ARG A 60 22.55 6.25 6.15
N ALA A 61 23.64 6.47 5.43
CA ALA A 61 24.57 7.55 5.67
C ALA A 61 23.90 8.92 5.57
N ALA A 62 23.12 9.15 4.51
CA ALA A 62 22.35 10.39 4.33
C ALA A 62 21.31 10.61 5.45
N THR A 63 20.70 9.54 5.94
CA THR A 63 19.76 9.62 7.08
C THR A 63 20.48 9.95 8.39
N ALA A 64 21.65 9.34 8.63
CA ALA A 64 22.45 9.60 9.82
C ALA A 64 22.93 11.05 9.84
N GLU A 65 23.39 11.57 8.69
CA GLU A 65 23.80 12.97 8.53
C GLU A 65 22.66 13.94 8.82
N ARG A 66 21.48 13.74 8.22
CA ARG A 66 20.31 14.59 8.49
C ARG A 66 19.90 14.57 9.96
N LYS A 67 19.89 13.40 10.60
CA LYS A 67 19.58 13.30 12.02
C LYS A 67 20.59 14.07 12.87
N ARG A 68 21.89 13.92 12.58
CA ARG A 68 22.95 14.63 13.29
C ARG A 68 22.84 16.15 13.11
N SER A 69 22.59 16.63 11.88
CA SER A 69 22.57 18.07 11.58
C SER A 69 21.47 18.86 12.32
N VAL A 70 20.43 18.17 12.80
CA VAL A 70 19.32 18.76 13.58
C VAL A 70 19.27 18.26 15.03
N ASP A 71 20.24 17.45 15.47
CA ASP A 71 20.33 16.96 16.83
C ASP A 71 20.87 18.08 17.74
N VAL A 72 20.15 18.40 18.81
CA VAL A 72 20.46 19.52 19.70
C VAL A 72 21.86 19.39 20.33
N VAL A 73 22.33 18.16 20.55
CA VAL A 73 23.62 17.89 21.18
C VAL A 73 24.70 17.70 20.12
N ARG A 74 24.40 16.97 19.03
CA ARG A 74 25.38 16.45 18.07
C ARG A 74 25.57 17.31 16.81
N PHE A 75 24.80 18.40 16.61
CA PHE A 75 24.84 19.17 15.36
C PHE A 75 26.23 19.74 15.02
N ARG A 76 27.12 19.90 16.03
CA ARG A 76 28.51 20.35 15.86
C ARG A 76 29.53 19.22 15.69
N GLU A 77 29.12 17.96 15.90
CA GLU A 77 30.03 16.82 15.72
C GLU A 77 30.37 16.63 14.22
N PRO A 78 31.50 16.00 13.90
CA PRO A 78 31.80 15.62 12.52
C PRO A 78 30.72 14.72 11.92
N SER A 79 30.56 14.80 10.59
CA SER A 79 29.59 13.97 9.87
C SER A 79 29.81 12.47 10.11
N PRO A 80 28.79 11.70 10.54
CA PRO A 80 28.93 10.26 10.69
C PRO A 80 28.77 9.51 9.35
N ALA A 81 28.48 10.21 8.25
CA ALA A 81 28.06 9.61 6.98
C ALA A 81 29.07 8.58 6.45
N ALA A 82 30.34 8.95 6.36
CA ALA A 82 31.40 8.07 5.85
C ALA A 82 31.52 6.79 6.69
N ARG A 83 31.57 6.92 8.03
CA ARG A 83 31.64 5.78 8.94
C ARG A 83 30.43 4.86 8.81
N VAL A 84 29.23 5.43 8.76
CA VAL A 84 27.98 4.64 8.63
C VAL A 84 27.93 3.90 7.30
N ALA A 85 28.37 4.53 6.20
CA ALA A 85 28.43 3.88 4.90
C ALA A 85 29.43 2.72 4.89
N GLU A 86 30.63 2.94 5.45
CA GLU A 86 31.69 1.94 5.48
C GLU A 86 31.33 0.74 6.36
N GLU A 87 30.81 0.96 7.58
CA GLU A 87 30.38 -0.12 8.48
C GLU A 87 29.25 -0.95 7.86
N CYS A 88 28.22 -0.27 7.29
CA CYS A 88 27.13 -0.91 6.57
C CYS A 88 27.64 -1.74 5.39
N GLY A 89 28.53 -1.18 4.57
CA GLY A 89 29.11 -1.86 3.40
C GLY A 89 29.92 -3.10 3.81
N ARG A 90 30.80 -2.97 4.80
CA ARG A 90 31.57 -4.11 5.31
C ARG A 90 30.70 -5.25 5.82
N ASP A 91 29.62 -4.94 6.54
CA ASP A 91 28.72 -5.95 7.08
C ASP A 91 27.95 -6.70 5.97
N LEU A 92 27.46 -5.97 4.97
CA LEU A 92 26.74 -6.59 3.86
C LEU A 92 27.69 -7.36 2.93
N TRP A 93 28.87 -6.84 2.63
CA TRP A 93 29.86 -7.56 1.83
C TRP A 93 30.29 -8.87 2.48
N ARG A 94 30.53 -8.89 3.79
CA ARG A 94 30.83 -10.15 4.51
C ARG A 94 29.73 -11.20 4.37
N ARG A 95 28.45 -10.79 4.26
CA ARG A 95 27.33 -11.71 4.03
C ARG A 95 27.32 -12.20 2.58
N VAL A 96 27.48 -11.29 1.63
CA VAL A 96 27.51 -11.60 0.19
C VAL A 96 28.68 -12.56 -0.12
N ASP A 97 29.89 -12.26 0.34
CA ASP A 97 31.06 -13.10 0.07
C ASP A 97 30.89 -14.50 0.65
N ARG A 98 30.34 -14.64 1.85
CA ARG A 98 30.00 -15.94 2.44
C ARG A 98 28.94 -16.69 1.62
N GLY A 99 27.91 -16.01 1.15
CA GLY A 99 26.86 -16.61 0.36
C GLY A 99 27.37 -17.09 -1.00
N LEU A 100 28.17 -16.28 -1.68
CA LEU A 100 28.80 -16.65 -2.96
C LEU A 100 29.79 -17.81 -2.79
N ALA A 101 30.59 -17.81 -1.72
CA ALA A 101 31.48 -18.92 -1.39
C ALA A 101 30.73 -20.22 -1.07
N ALA A 102 29.49 -20.13 -0.61
CA ALA A 102 28.58 -21.26 -0.42
C ALA A 102 27.82 -21.69 -1.69
N GLY A 103 28.15 -21.14 -2.87
CA GLY A 103 27.58 -21.51 -4.16
C GLY A 103 26.26 -20.82 -4.50
N ARG A 104 25.85 -19.78 -3.78
CA ARG A 104 24.61 -19.03 -4.05
C ARG A 104 24.80 -17.94 -5.10
N SER A 105 25.20 -18.34 -6.31
CA SER A 105 25.44 -17.45 -7.44
C SER A 105 24.24 -17.30 -8.38
N ASP A 106 23.31 -18.25 -8.35
CA ASP A 106 22.19 -18.34 -9.30
C ASP A 106 20.89 -17.75 -8.73
N ASP A 107 20.90 -17.31 -7.47
CA ASP A 107 19.75 -16.64 -6.83
C ASP A 107 19.46 -15.30 -7.53
N PRO A 108 18.17 -14.95 -7.74
CA PRO A 108 17.79 -13.67 -8.36
C PRO A 108 18.11 -12.46 -7.47
N ILE A 109 18.45 -12.69 -6.20
CA ILE A 109 18.78 -11.66 -5.20
C ILE A 109 20.16 -11.99 -4.63
N ALA A 110 21.02 -10.98 -4.52
CA ALA A 110 22.32 -11.15 -3.88
C ALA A 110 22.18 -11.69 -2.44
N PRO A 111 23.07 -12.56 -1.97
CA PRO A 111 22.90 -13.30 -0.72
C PRO A 111 23.16 -12.45 0.54
N PHE A 112 22.31 -11.44 0.78
CA PHE A 112 22.36 -10.55 1.95
C PHE A 112 21.92 -11.22 3.26
N ALA A 113 21.13 -12.30 3.17
CA ALA A 113 20.54 -12.99 4.30
C ALA A 113 20.53 -14.51 4.07
N SER A 114 19.93 -15.26 5.00
CA SER A 114 19.71 -16.71 4.84
C SER A 114 18.82 -16.99 3.61
N GLU A 115 18.97 -18.15 2.98
CA GLU A 115 18.17 -18.57 1.84
C GLU A 115 16.67 -18.59 2.18
N ARG A 116 16.30 -19.12 3.35
CA ARG A 116 14.91 -19.12 3.85
C ARG A 116 14.29 -17.72 3.87
N PHE A 117 15.04 -16.73 4.33
CA PHE A 117 14.55 -15.34 4.37
C PHE A 117 14.46 -14.72 2.98
N GLN A 118 15.44 -14.95 2.11
CA GLN A 118 15.45 -14.39 0.76
C GLN A 118 14.31 -14.93 -0.12
N ARG A 119 13.94 -16.19 0.07
CA ARG A 119 12.82 -16.82 -0.63
C ARG A 119 11.49 -16.04 -0.48
N ILE A 120 11.32 -15.29 0.61
CA ILE A 120 10.15 -14.41 0.82
C ILE A 120 10.11 -13.28 -0.24
N PHE A 121 11.26 -12.80 -0.71
CA PHE A 121 11.36 -11.74 -1.72
C PHE A 121 11.35 -12.30 -3.15
N GLU A 122 11.93 -13.46 -3.38
CA GLU A 122 11.99 -14.12 -4.69
C GLU A 122 10.61 -14.38 -5.28
N VAL A 123 9.65 -14.78 -4.43
CA VAL A 123 8.26 -15.01 -4.82
C VAL A 123 7.45 -13.72 -5.06
N ARG A 124 8.10 -12.55 -5.02
CA ARG A 124 7.47 -11.22 -5.18
C ARG A 124 8.12 -10.42 -6.31
N PRO A 125 8.13 -10.89 -7.56
CA PRO A 125 8.85 -10.24 -8.66
C PRO A 125 8.21 -8.92 -9.12
N GLY A 126 6.95 -8.65 -8.79
CA GLY A 126 6.19 -7.53 -9.36
C GLY A 126 6.82 -6.17 -9.11
N TYR A 127 7.34 -5.89 -7.91
CA TYR A 127 8.01 -4.62 -7.64
C TYR A 127 9.40 -4.54 -8.31
N PRO A 128 10.30 -5.54 -8.22
CA PRO A 128 11.56 -5.55 -8.97
C PRO A 128 11.38 -5.41 -10.48
N VAL A 129 10.41 -6.10 -11.08
CA VAL A 129 10.11 -5.99 -12.53
C VAL A 129 9.71 -4.56 -12.91
N LEU A 130 8.89 -3.89 -12.08
CA LEU A 130 8.55 -2.49 -12.30
C LEU A 130 9.79 -1.59 -12.15
N LEU A 131 10.68 -1.88 -11.20
CA LEU A 131 11.85 -1.06 -10.89
C LEU A 131 12.97 -1.20 -11.94
N ALA A 132 13.15 -2.39 -12.50
CA ALA A 132 14.27 -2.72 -13.40
C ALA A 132 14.46 -1.74 -14.56
N PRO A 133 13.45 -1.34 -15.36
CA PRO A 133 13.65 -0.42 -16.48
C PRO A 133 14.11 0.97 -16.02
N PHE A 134 13.66 1.45 -14.86
CA PHE A 134 14.10 2.74 -14.32
C PHE A 134 15.55 2.69 -13.87
N VAL A 135 15.95 1.62 -13.20
CA VAL A 135 17.34 1.41 -12.76
C VAL A 135 18.27 1.25 -13.97
N ALA A 136 17.85 0.54 -14.99
CA ALA A 136 18.64 0.35 -16.22
C ALA A 136 18.87 1.66 -16.98
N VAL A 137 17.87 2.56 -17.03
CA VAL A 137 17.98 3.81 -17.80
C VAL A 137 18.62 4.94 -17.00
N PHE A 138 18.27 5.08 -15.73
CA PHE A 138 18.64 6.24 -14.90
C PHE A 138 19.68 5.93 -13.81
N GLY A 139 20.18 4.69 -13.75
CA GLY A 139 21.00 4.21 -12.65
C GLY A 139 20.22 4.00 -11.36
N VAL A 140 20.87 3.43 -10.35
CA VAL A 140 20.17 2.96 -9.13
C VAL A 140 19.51 4.11 -8.37
N VAL A 141 20.23 5.20 -8.11
CA VAL A 141 19.73 6.31 -7.27
C VAL A 141 18.52 6.98 -7.90
N TRP A 142 18.68 7.47 -9.14
CA TRP A 142 17.62 8.20 -9.83
C TRP A 142 16.50 7.29 -10.31
N GLY A 143 16.81 6.06 -10.71
CA GLY A 143 15.80 5.06 -11.12
C GLY A 143 14.88 4.68 -9.97
N VAL A 144 15.43 4.39 -8.79
CA VAL A 144 14.65 4.08 -7.59
C VAL A 144 13.80 5.29 -7.18
N TRP A 145 14.38 6.49 -7.19
CA TRP A 145 13.65 7.72 -6.85
C TRP A 145 12.50 7.98 -7.83
N LEU A 146 12.77 7.92 -9.13
CA LEU A 146 11.77 8.20 -10.17
C LEU A 146 10.62 7.16 -10.15
N ALA A 147 10.94 5.87 -10.01
CA ALA A 147 9.93 4.84 -9.86
C ALA A 147 9.03 5.11 -8.64
N SER A 148 9.62 5.46 -7.49
CA SER A 148 8.86 5.80 -6.28
C SER A 148 7.97 7.02 -6.46
N VAL A 149 8.47 8.10 -7.10
CA VAL A 149 7.69 9.30 -7.43
C VAL A 149 6.52 8.96 -8.34
N LEU A 150 6.73 8.15 -9.38
CA LEU A 150 5.67 7.78 -10.31
C LEU A 150 4.61 6.91 -9.65
N ILE A 151 5.01 5.95 -8.79
CA ILE A 151 4.07 5.15 -7.99
C ILE A 151 3.23 6.05 -7.07
N ALA A 152 3.87 6.96 -6.35
CA ALA A 152 3.18 7.87 -5.44
C ALA A 152 2.25 8.84 -6.20
N ALA A 153 2.71 9.41 -7.32
CA ALA A 153 1.91 10.27 -8.17
C ALA A 153 0.69 9.53 -8.73
N ALA A 154 0.89 8.30 -9.23
CA ALA A 154 -0.19 7.45 -9.71
C ALA A 154 -1.21 7.14 -8.62
N GLY A 155 -0.79 6.86 -7.39
CA GLY A 155 -1.69 6.66 -6.24
C GLY A 155 -2.59 7.86 -6.00
N GLY A 156 -2.05 9.08 -5.98
CA GLY A 156 -2.84 10.30 -5.83
C GLY A 156 -3.79 10.55 -7.00
N VAL A 157 -3.35 10.32 -8.24
CA VAL A 157 -4.22 10.40 -9.43
C VAL A 157 -5.34 9.37 -9.37
N LEU A 158 -5.06 8.15 -8.93
CA LEU A 158 -6.08 7.12 -8.73
C LEU A 158 -7.09 7.52 -7.66
N ALA A 159 -6.68 8.13 -6.55
CA ALA A 159 -7.61 8.66 -5.55
C ALA A 159 -8.57 9.71 -6.17
N PHE A 160 -8.05 10.62 -7.00
CA PHE A 160 -8.87 11.55 -7.77
C PHE A 160 -9.87 10.81 -8.69
N LEU A 161 -9.40 9.83 -9.47
CA LEU A 161 -10.23 9.08 -10.42
C LEU A 161 -11.32 8.26 -9.72
N VAL A 162 -11.01 7.65 -8.58
CA VAL A 162 -12.00 6.96 -7.74
C VAL A 162 -13.14 7.89 -7.34
N LEU A 163 -12.79 9.06 -6.79
CA LEU A 163 -13.80 10.05 -6.37
C LEU A 163 -14.59 10.60 -7.54
N ARG A 164 -13.95 10.82 -8.70
CA ARG A 164 -14.67 11.24 -9.92
C ARG A 164 -15.62 10.14 -10.43
N ALA A 165 -15.23 8.87 -10.35
CA ALA A 165 -16.08 7.76 -10.75
C ALA A 165 -17.36 7.65 -9.90
N VAL A 166 -17.31 8.03 -8.61
CA VAL A 166 -18.51 8.13 -7.76
C VAL A 166 -19.21 9.48 -7.82
N ARG A 167 -18.96 10.24 -8.90
CA ARG A 167 -19.60 11.53 -9.20
C ARG A 167 -19.32 12.65 -8.20
N ALA A 168 -18.21 12.58 -7.48
CA ALA A 168 -17.79 13.71 -6.64
C ALA A 168 -17.37 14.89 -7.52
N PRO A 169 -17.71 16.16 -7.16
CA PRO A 169 -17.24 17.37 -7.86
C PRO A 169 -15.71 17.43 -7.92
N THR A 170 -15.18 18.12 -8.92
CA THR A 170 -13.72 18.25 -9.11
C THR A 170 -12.97 18.74 -7.87
N PRO A 171 -13.42 19.79 -7.13
CA PRO A 171 -12.73 20.21 -5.91
C PRO A 171 -12.63 19.09 -4.85
N VAL A 172 -13.71 18.36 -4.63
CA VAL A 172 -13.76 17.23 -3.69
C VAL A 172 -12.77 16.13 -4.09
N ALA A 173 -12.71 15.80 -5.39
CA ALA A 173 -11.79 14.80 -5.90
C ALA A 173 -10.32 15.25 -5.80
N LEU A 174 -10.03 16.54 -6.05
CA LEU A 174 -8.68 17.11 -5.86
C LEU A 174 -8.26 17.12 -4.39
N THR A 175 -9.20 17.32 -3.45
CA THR A 175 -8.93 17.18 -2.02
C THR A 175 -8.49 15.75 -1.68
N GLY A 176 -9.12 14.72 -2.27
CA GLY A 176 -8.70 13.33 -2.09
C GLY A 176 -7.28 13.07 -2.61
N GLN A 177 -6.94 13.61 -3.79
CA GLN A 177 -5.58 13.55 -4.33
C GLN A 177 -4.57 14.24 -3.41
N ALA A 178 -4.88 15.44 -2.91
CA ALA A 178 -4.03 16.18 -1.99
C ALA A 178 -3.83 15.42 -0.68
N LEU A 179 -4.91 14.89 -0.09
CA LEU A 179 -4.83 14.07 1.13
C LEU A 179 -3.97 12.82 0.93
N TYR A 180 -4.02 12.17 -0.24
CA TYR A 180 -3.14 11.04 -0.52
C TYR A 180 -1.66 11.44 -0.40
N TYR A 181 -1.28 12.62 -0.91
CA TYR A 181 0.11 13.10 -0.87
C TYR A 181 0.56 13.57 0.52
N VAL A 182 -0.35 14.16 1.30
CA VAL A 182 -0.02 14.77 2.59
C VAL A 182 -0.12 13.76 3.75
N LEU A 183 -1.06 12.81 3.67
CA LEU A 183 -1.20 11.74 4.66
C LEU A 183 -0.10 10.67 4.48
N PRO A 184 0.05 9.73 5.41
CA PRO A 184 1.10 8.70 5.37
C PRO A 184 1.21 7.92 4.05
N CYS A 185 0.15 7.85 3.23
CA CYS A 185 0.16 7.21 1.93
C CYS A 185 1.27 7.75 1.01
N GLY A 186 1.39 9.07 0.87
CA GLY A 186 2.40 9.70 0.02
C GLY A 186 3.82 9.43 0.49
N ALA A 187 4.07 9.60 1.79
CA ALA A 187 5.39 9.37 2.38
C ALA A 187 5.82 7.89 2.26
N THR A 188 4.89 6.95 2.53
CA THR A 188 5.15 5.52 2.41
C THR A 188 5.36 5.09 0.95
N ALA A 189 4.59 5.66 0.01
CA ALA A 189 4.76 5.38 -1.42
C ALA A 189 6.12 5.83 -1.98
N MET A 190 6.79 6.78 -1.32
CA MET A 190 8.14 7.22 -1.67
C MET A 190 9.25 6.31 -1.13
N ARG A 191 8.94 5.36 -0.24
CA ARG A 191 9.91 4.36 0.23
C ARG A 191 10.09 3.28 -0.84
N PRO A 192 11.32 2.89 -1.20
CA PRO A 192 11.56 1.87 -2.23
C PRO A 192 11.25 0.47 -1.69
N MET A 193 9.97 0.16 -1.62
CA MET A 193 9.39 -1.11 -1.15
C MET A 193 7.99 -1.32 -1.74
N THR A 194 7.37 -2.47 -1.46
CA THR A 194 6.11 -2.88 -2.08
C THR A 194 4.90 -2.04 -1.70
N GLU A 195 4.90 -1.38 -0.54
CA GLU A 195 3.74 -0.72 0.05
C GLU A 195 3.17 0.42 -0.80
N GLY A 196 4.02 1.19 -1.49
CA GLY A 196 3.56 2.21 -2.43
C GLY A 196 2.77 1.64 -3.59
N LEU A 197 3.27 0.54 -4.18
CA LEU A 197 2.60 -0.15 -5.27
C LEU A 197 1.32 -0.86 -4.79
N LEU A 198 1.31 -1.39 -3.56
CA LEU A 198 0.10 -1.94 -2.93
C LEU A 198 -1.01 -0.89 -2.79
N LEU A 199 -0.67 0.33 -2.36
CA LEU A 199 -1.61 1.45 -2.27
C LEU A 199 -2.22 1.79 -3.64
N ALA A 200 -1.38 1.92 -4.67
CA ALA A 200 -1.82 2.25 -6.02
C ALA A 200 -2.73 1.15 -6.60
N LEU A 201 -2.35 -0.12 -6.46
CA LEU A 201 -3.14 -1.25 -6.96
C LEU A 201 -4.45 -1.43 -6.16
N THR A 202 -4.45 -1.18 -4.86
CA THR A 202 -5.69 -1.17 -4.05
C THR A 202 -6.63 -0.06 -4.54
N LEU A 203 -6.13 1.15 -4.81
CA LEU A 203 -6.90 2.24 -5.40
C LEU A 203 -7.40 1.90 -6.81
N ALA A 204 -6.61 1.20 -7.63
CA ALA A 204 -7.05 0.73 -8.94
C ALA A 204 -8.22 -0.26 -8.82
N ALA A 205 -8.17 -1.20 -7.87
CA ALA A 205 -9.28 -2.11 -7.59
C ALA A 205 -10.54 -1.35 -7.13
N LEU A 206 -10.40 -0.37 -6.23
CA LEU A 206 -11.50 0.49 -5.78
C LEU A 206 -12.08 1.32 -6.91
N TRP A 207 -11.23 1.83 -7.84
CA TRP A 207 -11.68 2.49 -9.05
C TRP A 207 -12.46 1.53 -9.95
N GLY A 208 -12.01 0.29 -10.08
CA GLY A 208 -12.76 -0.77 -10.79
C GLY A 208 -14.14 -0.99 -10.21
N CYS A 209 -14.27 -1.09 -8.87
CA CYS A 209 -15.56 -1.18 -8.18
C CYS A 209 -16.45 0.04 -8.49
N ALA A 210 -15.90 1.25 -8.42
CA ALA A 210 -16.63 2.49 -8.73
C ALA A 210 -17.12 2.53 -10.18
N LEU A 211 -16.31 2.11 -11.15
CA LEU A 211 -16.69 2.00 -12.56
C LEU A 211 -17.81 0.99 -12.79
N ALA A 212 -17.76 -0.16 -12.11
CA ALA A 212 -18.81 -1.18 -12.21
C ALA A 212 -20.15 -0.65 -11.67
N MET A 213 -20.12 0.09 -10.56
CA MET A 213 -21.29 0.76 -9.97
C MET A 213 -21.93 1.79 -10.93
N GLU A 214 -21.11 2.48 -11.73
CA GLU A 214 -21.58 3.46 -12.74
C GLU A 214 -22.01 2.81 -14.07
N GLY A 215 -22.19 1.48 -14.10
CA GLY A 215 -22.66 0.72 -15.26
C GLY A 215 -21.56 0.28 -16.24
N ARG A 216 -20.29 0.68 -16.03
CA ARG A 216 -19.13 0.25 -16.84
C ARG A 216 -18.60 -1.10 -16.34
N VAL A 217 -19.48 -2.09 -16.27
CA VAL A 217 -19.21 -3.38 -15.58
C VAL A 217 -17.97 -4.09 -16.15
N ARG A 218 -17.84 -4.21 -17.46
CA ARG A 218 -16.70 -4.91 -18.09
C ARG A 218 -15.37 -4.23 -17.71
N ALA A 219 -15.27 -2.91 -17.89
CA ALA A 219 -14.07 -2.16 -17.55
C ALA A 219 -13.75 -2.24 -16.04
N GLY A 220 -14.78 -2.14 -15.19
CA GLY A 220 -14.64 -2.25 -13.75
C GLY A 220 -14.12 -3.62 -13.32
N VAL A 221 -14.73 -4.69 -13.80
CA VAL A 221 -14.34 -6.08 -13.49
C VAL A 221 -12.92 -6.39 -13.99
N SER A 222 -12.59 -5.97 -15.22
CA SER A 222 -11.23 -6.15 -15.75
C SER A 222 -10.19 -5.41 -14.91
N LEU A 223 -10.51 -4.21 -14.43
CA LEU A 223 -9.59 -3.44 -13.59
C LEU A 223 -9.43 -4.07 -12.20
N VAL A 224 -10.52 -4.56 -11.58
CA VAL A 224 -10.44 -5.31 -10.31
C VAL A 224 -9.59 -6.56 -10.48
N GLY A 225 -9.88 -7.37 -11.51
CA GLY A 225 -9.12 -8.60 -11.79
C GLY A 225 -7.66 -8.34 -12.08
N GLY A 226 -7.35 -7.34 -12.92
CA GLY A 226 -5.98 -6.95 -13.25
C GLY A 226 -5.20 -6.42 -12.03
N ALA A 227 -5.85 -5.61 -11.17
CA ALA A 227 -5.25 -5.12 -9.93
C ALA A 227 -4.95 -6.27 -8.95
N LEU A 228 -5.87 -7.23 -8.79
CA LEU A 228 -5.66 -8.40 -7.91
C LEU A 228 -4.56 -9.32 -8.47
N ALA A 229 -4.50 -9.54 -9.79
CA ALA A 229 -3.43 -10.30 -10.44
C ALA A 229 -2.06 -9.63 -10.26
N ALA A 230 -1.99 -8.30 -10.44
CA ALA A 230 -0.77 -7.55 -10.19
C ALA A 230 -0.37 -7.59 -8.70
N LEU A 231 -1.32 -7.46 -7.78
CA LEU A 231 -1.07 -7.59 -6.34
C LEU A 231 -0.51 -8.96 -5.97
N PHE A 232 -0.94 -10.04 -6.63
CA PHE A 232 -0.38 -11.37 -6.41
C PHE A 232 1.13 -11.40 -6.65
N THR A 233 1.61 -10.77 -7.72
CA THR A 233 3.05 -10.72 -8.04
C THR A 233 3.85 -9.81 -7.11
N VAL A 234 3.20 -8.80 -6.49
CA VAL A 234 3.84 -7.85 -5.56
C VAL A 234 3.81 -8.37 -4.12
N LYS A 235 2.66 -8.88 -3.68
CA LYS A 235 2.46 -9.45 -2.34
C LYS A 235 1.18 -10.29 -2.33
N HIS A 236 1.31 -11.60 -2.48
CA HIS A 236 0.19 -12.53 -2.60
C HIS A 236 -0.81 -12.44 -1.43
N SER A 237 -0.33 -12.19 -0.19
CA SER A 237 -1.21 -11.99 0.96
C SER A 237 -2.13 -10.78 0.80
N GLN A 238 -1.66 -9.69 0.19
CA GLN A 238 -2.50 -8.52 -0.10
C GLN A 238 -3.56 -8.83 -1.17
N ALA A 239 -3.22 -9.58 -2.21
CA ALA A 239 -4.18 -10.03 -3.21
C ALA A 239 -5.29 -10.88 -2.56
N LEU A 240 -4.90 -11.81 -1.67
CA LEU A 240 -5.81 -12.64 -0.89
C LEU A 240 -6.74 -11.79 -0.02
N PHE A 241 -6.19 -10.90 0.80
CA PHE A 241 -6.97 -10.07 1.72
C PHE A 241 -7.89 -9.12 0.98
N LEU A 242 -7.40 -8.43 -0.06
CA LEU A 242 -8.23 -7.51 -0.83
C LEU A 242 -9.35 -8.26 -1.57
N GLY A 243 -9.04 -9.38 -2.21
CA GLY A 243 -10.04 -10.22 -2.87
C GLY A 243 -11.12 -10.68 -1.90
N ALA A 244 -10.74 -11.18 -0.72
CA ALA A 244 -11.68 -11.62 0.31
C ALA A 244 -12.55 -10.47 0.84
N CYS A 245 -11.94 -9.31 1.14
CA CYS A 245 -12.66 -8.13 1.64
C CYS A 245 -13.63 -7.56 0.59
N LEU A 246 -13.24 -7.51 -0.69
CA LEU A 246 -14.14 -7.06 -1.77
C LEU A 246 -15.28 -8.04 -2.00
N ALA A 247 -15.02 -9.36 -1.96
CA ALA A 247 -16.07 -10.38 -2.04
C ALA A 247 -17.05 -10.25 -0.86
N ALA A 248 -16.54 -10.07 0.36
CA ALA A 248 -17.36 -9.83 1.55
C ALA A 248 -18.21 -8.55 1.44
N ALA A 249 -17.63 -7.45 0.94
CA ALA A 249 -18.38 -6.22 0.68
C ALA A 249 -19.53 -6.45 -0.32
N CYS A 250 -19.28 -7.18 -1.41
CA CYS A 250 -20.33 -7.58 -2.35
C CYS A 250 -21.42 -8.41 -1.70
N ALA A 251 -21.06 -9.37 -0.84
CA ALA A 251 -22.03 -10.20 -0.11
C ALA A 251 -22.88 -9.34 0.84
N VAL A 252 -22.29 -8.43 1.61
CA VAL A 252 -23.01 -7.50 2.50
C VAL A 252 -23.99 -6.63 1.69
N ILE A 253 -23.58 -6.08 0.55
CA ILE A 253 -24.44 -5.27 -0.32
C ILE A 253 -25.60 -6.11 -0.84
N ALA A 254 -25.36 -7.35 -1.28
CA ALA A 254 -26.40 -8.25 -1.77
C ALA A 254 -27.43 -8.60 -0.68
N VAL A 255 -26.97 -8.98 0.53
CA VAL A 255 -27.84 -9.31 1.67
C VAL A 255 -28.67 -8.12 2.12
N ARG A 256 -28.08 -6.93 2.25
CA ARG A 256 -28.83 -5.73 2.66
C ARG A 256 -29.94 -5.37 1.67
N ARG A 257 -29.70 -5.59 0.38
CA ARG A 257 -30.70 -5.36 -0.66
C ARG A 257 -31.79 -6.41 -0.67
N ALA A 258 -31.46 -7.69 -0.43
CA ALA A 258 -32.46 -8.74 -0.30
C ALA A 258 -33.40 -8.42 0.85
N ARG A 259 -32.89 -8.03 2.02
CA ARG A 259 -33.74 -7.68 3.19
C ARG A 259 -34.59 -6.43 2.96
N GLY A 260 -34.08 -5.41 2.23
CA GLY A 260 -34.89 -4.24 1.88
C GLY A 260 -36.10 -4.56 0.99
N ARG A 261 -36.01 -5.62 0.17
CA ARG A 261 -37.11 -6.09 -0.70
C ARG A 261 -38.22 -6.80 0.04
N GLU A 262 -37.93 -7.47 1.14
CA GLU A 262 -38.94 -8.13 1.95
C GLU A 262 -39.86 -7.14 2.65
N GLY A 263 -39.40 -5.88 2.86
CA GLY A 263 -40.20 -4.82 3.48
C GLY A 263 -41.01 -3.96 2.50
N GLU A 264 -40.70 -3.97 1.20
CA GLU A 264 -41.45 -3.23 0.16
C GLU A 264 -42.26 -4.20 -0.67
N GLY A 265 -43.62 -4.09 -0.61
CA GLY A 265 -44.54 -4.94 -1.36
C GLY A 265 -44.24 -4.99 -2.89
N ARG A 266 -44.46 -6.14 -3.48
CA ARG A 266 -44.09 -6.64 -4.81
C ARG A 266 -44.44 -5.79 -6.06
N GLY A 267 -44.76 -4.49 -5.96
CA GLY A 267 -45.51 -3.81 -7.01
C GLY A 267 -44.77 -3.01 -8.09
N GLN A 268 -43.56 -2.47 -7.89
CA GLN A 268 -42.95 -1.50 -8.85
C GLN A 268 -41.44 -1.55 -9.04
N VAL A 269 -40.71 -2.59 -8.64
CA VAL A 269 -39.25 -2.58 -8.48
C VAL A 269 -38.47 -3.28 -9.60
N GLU A 270 -39.12 -3.93 -10.58
CA GLU A 270 -38.43 -4.86 -11.50
C GLU A 270 -37.42 -4.20 -12.49
N THR A 271 -37.64 -2.97 -12.89
CA THR A 271 -36.89 -2.35 -14.01
C THR A 271 -35.50 -1.82 -13.59
N TRP A 272 -35.33 -1.38 -12.35
CA TRP A 272 -34.07 -0.78 -11.85
C TRP A 272 -33.17 -1.76 -11.09
N VAL A 273 -33.70 -2.92 -10.73
CA VAL A 273 -33.04 -3.88 -9.85
C VAL A 273 -32.06 -4.80 -10.57
N ARG A 274 -32.37 -5.19 -11.80
CA ARG A 274 -31.52 -6.11 -12.61
C ARG A 274 -30.09 -5.60 -12.86
N PRO A 275 -29.86 -4.31 -13.19
CA PRO A 275 -28.50 -3.83 -13.47
C PRO A 275 -27.58 -3.89 -12.27
N VAL A 276 -28.11 -3.67 -11.07
CA VAL A 276 -27.30 -3.63 -9.85
C VAL A 276 -26.88 -5.02 -9.38
N GLU A 277 -27.71 -6.03 -9.51
CA GLU A 277 -27.36 -7.41 -9.17
C GLU A 277 -26.25 -7.94 -10.06
N THR A 278 -26.25 -7.53 -11.32
CA THR A 278 -25.26 -7.99 -12.29
C THR A 278 -23.85 -7.55 -11.93
N TRP A 279 -23.61 -6.26 -11.62
CA TRP A 279 -22.26 -5.80 -11.31
C TRP A 279 -21.77 -6.28 -9.93
N VAL A 280 -22.66 -6.37 -8.91
CA VAL A 280 -22.28 -6.90 -7.59
C VAL A 280 -21.83 -8.36 -7.71
N ARG A 281 -22.59 -9.17 -8.45
CA ARG A 281 -22.23 -10.57 -8.72
C ARG A 281 -20.92 -10.68 -9.50
N ALA A 282 -20.73 -9.82 -10.52
CA ALA A 282 -19.54 -9.86 -11.35
C ALA A 282 -18.27 -9.46 -10.56
N VAL A 283 -18.31 -8.36 -9.80
CA VAL A 283 -17.19 -7.94 -8.93
C VAL A 283 -16.94 -8.99 -7.85
N GLY A 284 -18.01 -9.49 -7.21
CA GLY A 284 -17.91 -10.55 -6.19
C GLY A 284 -17.29 -11.84 -6.72
N ALA A 285 -17.72 -12.29 -7.92
CA ALA A 285 -17.19 -13.49 -8.57
C ALA A 285 -15.70 -13.36 -8.93
N VAL A 286 -15.30 -12.22 -9.51
CA VAL A 286 -13.88 -11.97 -9.83
C VAL A 286 -13.03 -11.87 -8.55
N SER A 287 -13.54 -11.23 -7.51
CA SER A 287 -12.84 -11.13 -6.22
C SER A 287 -12.70 -12.50 -5.54
N ALA A 288 -13.77 -13.30 -5.50
CA ALA A 288 -13.71 -14.67 -4.96
C ALA A 288 -12.84 -15.59 -5.82
N GLY A 289 -12.94 -15.48 -7.15
CA GLY A 289 -12.07 -16.20 -8.09
C GLY A 289 -10.59 -15.86 -7.88
N ALA A 290 -10.26 -14.59 -7.66
CA ALA A 290 -8.89 -14.16 -7.34
C ALA A 290 -8.38 -14.77 -6.03
N VAL A 291 -9.24 -14.91 -4.99
CA VAL A 291 -8.88 -15.61 -3.75
C VAL A 291 -8.53 -17.06 -4.04
N VAL A 292 -9.39 -17.78 -4.76
CA VAL A 292 -9.15 -19.20 -5.11
C VAL A 292 -7.88 -19.34 -5.96
N CYS A 293 -7.73 -18.49 -6.97
CA CYS A 293 -6.52 -18.50 -7.82
C CYS A 293 -5.25 -18.19 -7.00
N THR A 294 -5.31 -17.22 -6.07
CA THR A 294 -4.17 -16.89 -5.20
C THR A 294 -3.74 -18.08 -4.36
N LEU A 295 -4.69 -18.77 -3.73
CA LEU A 295 -4.41 -19.96 -2.92
C LEU A 295 -3.88 -21.12 -3.76
N ALA A 296 -4.50 -21.37 -4.92
CA ALA A 296 -4.09 -22.45 -5.84
C ALA A 296 -2.68 -22.19 -6.40
N LEU A 297 -2.39 -20.97 -6.87
CA LEU A 297 -1.09 -20.61 -7.41
C LEU A 297 0.00 -20.59 -6.32
N ALA A 298 -0.30 -20.10 -5.14
CA ALA A 298 0.66 -20.13 -4.03
C ALA A 298 1.03 -21.58 -3.64
N GLY A 299 0.04 -22.48 -3.64
CA GLY A 299 0.29 -23.92 -3.42
C GLY A 299 1.09 -24.56 -4.56
N LEU A 300 0.69 -24.31 -5.83
CA LEU A 300 1.36 -24.86 -7.02
C LEU A 300 2.82 -24.38 -7.15
N LEU A 301 3.05 -23.10 -6.89
CA LEU A 301 4.38 -22.48 -6.94
C LEU A 301 5.19 -22.70 -5.67
N ARG A 302 4.67 -23.47 -4.72
CA ARG A 302 5.34 -23.79 -3.44
C ARG A 302 5.81 -22.55 -2.69
N TYR A 303 4.96 -21.53 -2.60
CA TYR A 303 5.25 -20.33 -1.83
C TYR A 303 5.47 -20.69 -0.35
N PRO A 304 6.27 -19.91 0.39
CA PRO A 304 6.49 -20.14 1.81
C PRO A 304 5.16 -20.32 2.55
N ALA A 305 5.06 -21.39 3.34
CA ALA A 305 3.85 -21.67 4.14
C ALA A 305 3.65 -20.59 5.21
N SER A 306 2.44 -20.52 5.78
CA SER A 306 2.15 -19.61 6.89
C SER A 306 3.08 -19.87 8.10
N THR A 307 3.44 -21.13 8.34
CA THR A 307 4.41 -21.53 9.37
C THR A 307 5.79 -20.94 9.13
N GLU A 308 6.27 -20.89 7.88
CA GLU A 308 7.54 -20.23 7.53
C GLU A 308 7.49 -18.72 7.79
N SER A 309 6.36 -18.07 7.48
CA SER A 309 6.19 -16.65 7.76
C SER A 309 6.14 -16.35 9.27
N LEU A 310 5.59 -17.28 10.08
CA LEU A 310 5.60 -17.17 11.53
C LEU A 310 7.01 -17.43 12.11
N GLN A 311 7.76 -18.39 11.56
CA GLN A 311 9.15 -18.60 11.94
C GLN A 311 9.99 -17.36 11.63
N ASP A 312 9.87 -16.80 10.44
CA ASP A 312 10.57 -15.57 10.06
C ASP A 312 10.33 -14.45 11.08
N LEU A 313 9.06 -14.21 11.43
CA LEU A 313 8.67 -13.19 12.40
C LEU A 313 9.24 -13.46 13.80
N LEU A 314 9.03 -14.68 14.33
CA LEU A 314 9.34 -15.03 15.73
C LEU A 314 10.83 -15.31 15.98
N THR A 315 11.61 -15.47 14.91
CA THR A 315 13.07 -15.70 15.00
C THR A 315 13.90 -14.52 14.52
N ASP A 316 13.29 -13.35 14.33
CA ASP A 316 13.97 -12.17 13.79
C ASP A 316 14.72 -12.51 12.49
N HIS A 317 13.98 -12.92 11.47
CA HIS A 317 14.52 -13.28 10.15
C HIS A 317 15.51 -14.47 10.19
N TYR A 318 15.17 -15.49 10.96
CA TYR A 318 16.01 -16.70 11.16
C TYR A 318 17.39 -16.42 11.77
N THR A 319 17.52 -15.34 12.55
CA THR A 319 18.74 -15.06 13.32
C THR A 319 18.78 -15.80 14.65
N HIS A 320 17.61 -16.26 15.12
CA HIS A 320 17.45 -17.07 16.32
C HIS A 320 16.99 -18.50 15.97
N PRO A 321 17.14 -19.47 16.88
CA PRO A 321 16.65 -20.84 16.67
C PRO A 321 15.15 -20.89 16.39
N ASP A 322 14.74 -21.87 15.58
CA ASP A 322 13.34 -22.10 15.24
C ASP A 322 12.49 -22.30 16.50
N ARG A 323 11.25 -21.83 16.47
CA ARG A 323 10.28 -21.94 17.56
C ARG A 323 9.43 -23.19 17.38
N ASP A 324 9.24 -23.94 18.47
CA ASP A 324 8.43 -25.17 18.46
C ASP A 324 6.91 -24.86 18.56
N ARG A 325 6.54 -23.78 19.23
CA ARG A 325 5.15 -23.43 19.54
C ARG A 325 4.70 -22.17 18.82
N LEU A 326 4.77 -22.17 17.48
CA LEU A 326 4.52 -21.00 16.62
C LEU A 326 3.21 -20.28 16.90
N TRP A 327 2.09 -21.01 16.81
CA TRP A 327 0.77 -20.39 16.94
C TRP A 327 0.49 -19.83 18.35
N PRO A 328 0.76 -20.55 19.44
CA PRO A 328 0.61 -19.98 20.78
C PRO A 328 1.48 -18.73 21.02
N GLU A 329 2.74 -18.75 20.57
CA GLU A 329 3.63 -17.58 20.70
C GLU A 329 3.16 -16.41 19.87
N PHE A 330 2.74 -16.65 18.63
CA PHE A 330 2.19 -15.63 17.73
C PHE A 330 0.92 -15.00 18.31
N LEU A 331 -0.05 -15.80 18.77
CA LEU A 331 -1.29 -15.29 19.36
C LEU A 331 -1.02 -14.49 20.65
N HIS A 332 -0.02 -14.89 21.44
CA HIS A 332 0.39 -14.11 22.59
C HIS A 332 1.01 -12.76 22.20
N LEU A 333 1.85 -12.75 21.15
CA LEU A 333 2.41 -11.51 20.59
C LEU A 333 1.32 -10.59 20.03
N GLU A 334 0.35 -11.15 19.28
CA GLU A 334 -0.82 -10.43 18.78
C GLU A 334 -1.60 -9.75 19.91
N ALA A 335 -1.93 -10.47 20.96
CA ALA A 335 -2.66 -9.90 22.10
C ALA A 335 -1.91 -8.73 22.73
N ARG A 336 -0.59 -8.86 22.90
CA ARG A 336 0.26 -7.77 23.43
C ARG A 336 0.38 -6.60 22.47
N PHE A 337 0.56 -6.89 21.18
CA PHE A 337 0.62 -5.86 20.14
C PHE A 337 -0.65 -5.02 20.12
N TRP A 338 -1.82 -5.65 20.00
CA TRP A 338 -3.08 -4.91 19.94
C TRP A 338 -3.41 -4.18 21.24
N GLY A 339 -3.01 -4.74 22.40
CA GLY A 339 -3.12 -4.03 23.68
C GLY A 339 -2.27 -2.76 23.73
N GLU A 340 -1.00 -2.84 23.36
CA GLU A 340 -0.10 -1.68 23.30
C GLU A 340 -0.52 -0.69 22.20
N TRP A 341 -0.91 -1.19 21.04
CA TRP A 341 -1.43 -0.36 19.97
C TRP A 341 -2.67 0.42 20.41
N GLY A 342 -3.63 -0.27 21.05
CA GLY A 342 -4.83 0.37 21.58
C GLY A 342 -4.51 1.44 22.62
N ARG A 343 -3.60 1.16 23.54
CA ARG A 343 -3.12 2.15 24.53
C ARG A 343 -2.55 3.40 23.84
N ARG A 344 -1.73 3.24 22.78
CA ARG A 344 -1.17 4.36 22.00
C ARG A 344 -2.27 5.14 21.27
N GLN A 345 -3.26 4.45 20.69
CA GLN A 345 -4.36 5.12 20.00
C GLN A 345 -5.27 5.90 20.97
N LEU A 346 -5.45 5.44 22.19
CA LEU A 346 -6.21 6.18 23.22
C LEU A 346 -5.49 7.45 23.67
N THR A 347 -4.16 7.43 23.70
CA THR A 347 -3.35 8.62 24.04
C THR A 347 -3.13 9.56 22.85
N GLN A 348 -3.19 9.04 21.61
CA GLN A 348 -3.01 9.80 20.38
C GLN A 348 -4.07 9.39 19.33
N PRO A 349 -5.34 9.83 19.52
CA PRO A 349 -6.49 9.27 18.78
C PRO A 349 -6.62 9.75 17.33
N LEU A 350 -5.66 10.53 16.80
CA LEU A 350 -5.74 11.12 15.47
C LEU A 350 -6.01 10.08 14.37
N PHE A 351 -5.34 8.93 14.44
CA PHE A 351 -5.51 7.86 13.45
C PHE A 351 -6.94 7.28 13.51
N LEU A 352 -7.43 6.93 14.70
CA LEU A 352 -8.80 6.42 14.87
C LEU A 352 -9.86 7.46 14.50
N ALA A 353 -9.64 8.72 14.85
CA ALA A 353 -10.53 9.82 14.47
C ALA A 353 -10.58 10.00 12.95
N ALA A 354 -9.42 9.93 12.27
CA ALA A 354 -9.36 10.02 10.82
C ALA A 354 -10.07 8.84 10.14
N LEU A 355 -9.88 7.61 10.65
CA LEU A 355 -10.59 6.42 10.15
C LEU A 355 -12.10 6.54 10.37
N GLY A 356 -12.54 6.93 11.56
CA GLY A 356 -13.95 7.12 11.90
C GLY A 356 -14.63 8.18 11.03
N ALA A 357 -13.98 9.34 10.87
CA ALA A 357 -14.49 10.40 10.01
C ALA A 357 -14.50 10.01 8.53
N GLY A 358 -13.47 9.29 8.06
CA GLY A 358 -13.42 8.74 6.71
C GLY A 358 -14.52 7.70 6.45
N ALA A 359 -14.73 6.77 7.38
CA ALA A 359 -15.81 5.79 7.32
C ALA A 359 -17.19 6.45 7.31
N TRP A 360 -17.38 7.45 8.17
CA TRP A 360 -18.60 8.24 8.22
C TRP A 360 -18.88 8.94 6.88
N GLY A 361 -17.88 9.66 6.33
CA GLY A 361 -18.03 10.38 5.07
C GLY A 361 -18.37 9.44 3.91
N ALA A 362 -17.64 8.32 3.79
CA ALA A 362 -17.88 7.33 2.74
C ALA A 362 -19.27 6.67 2.88
N SER A 363 -19.66 6.25 4.09
CA SER A 363 -20.91 5.53 4.35
C SER A 363 -22.14 6.42 4.23
N ARG A 364 -22.06 7.68 4.69
CA ARG A 364 -23.18 8.63 4.64
C ARG A 364 -23.45 9.10 3.22
N GLN A 365 -22.42 9.51 2.50
CA GLN A 365 -22.58 10.16 1.19
C GLN A 365 -22.68 9.17 0.03
N ARG A 366 -22.07 8.02 0.15
CA ARG A 366 -22.01 6.97 -0.89
C ARG A 366 -22.05 5.57 -0.26
N PRO A 367 -23.18 5.14 0.38
CA PRO A 367 -23.20 3.97 1.25
C PRO A 367 -22.73 2.68 0.57
N VAL A 368 -23.09 2.45 -0.68
CA VAL A 368 -22.63 1.25 -1.42
C VAL A 368 -21.13 1.31 -1.69
N PHE A 369 -20.61 2.47 -2.10
CA PHE A 369 -19.17 2.66 -2.31
C PHE A 369 -18.40 2.62 -0.99
N GLY A 370 -18.98 3.14 0.08
CA GLY A 370 -18.42 3.12 1.44
C GLY A 370 -18.00 1.71 1.87
N TRP A 371 -18.76 0.68 1.56
CA TRP A 371 -18.41 -0.71 1.86
C TRP A 371 -17.11 -1.15 1.17
N PHE A 372 -16.89 -0.75 -0.09
CA PHE A 372 -15.64 -1.07 -0.81
C PHE A 372 -14.45 -0.31 -0.24
N VAL A 373 -14.63 0.96 0.13
CA VAL A 373 -13.56 1.76 0.75
C VAL A 373 -13.17 1.18 2.11
N ILE A 374 -14.15 0.83 2.94
CA ILE A 374 -13.93 0.17 4.23
C ILE A 374 -13.23 -1.17 4.02
N ALA A 375 -13.69 -1.99 3.07
CA ALA A 375 -13.09 -3.28 2.75
C ALA A 375 -11.63 -3.14 2.30
N GLY A 376 -11.33 -2.18 1.40
CA GLY A 376 -9.97 -1.90 0.96
C GLY A 376 -9.07 -1.42 2.10
N ALA A 377 -9.55 -0.49 2.92
CA ALA A 377 -8.80 0.05 4.06
C ALA A 377 -8.56 -1.02 5.15
N PHE A 378 -9.52 -1.91 5.38
CA PHE A 378 -9.41 -2.99 6.36
C PHE A 378 -8.27 -3.96 6.06
N THR A 379 -7.87 -4.09 4.78
CA THR A 379 -6.70 -4.91 4.44
C THR A 379 -5.40 -4.42 5.09
N GLY A 380 -5.30 -3.12 5.42
CA GLY A 380 -4.19 -2.58 6.21
C GLY A 380 -4.13 -3.16 7.62
N ILE A 381 -5.30 -3.32 8.26
CA ILE A 381 -5.42 -3.97 9.58
C ILE A 381 -5.03 -5.46 9.47
N LEU A 382 -5.52 -6.17 8.44
CA LEU A 382 -5.16 -7.57 8.22
C LEU A 382 -3.67 -7.78 7.95
N ASN A 383 -3.04 -6.87 7.19
CA ASN A 383 -1.58 -6.93 6.98
C ASN A 383 -0.81 -6.70 8.28
N GLN A 384 -1.26 -5.77 9.11
CA GLN A 384 -0.64 -5.51 10.41
C GLN A 384 -0.82 -6.69 11.36
N ALA A 385 -2.00 -7.32 11.37
CA ALA A 385 -2.25 -8.54 12.12
C ALA A 385 -1.36 -9.72 11.66
N GLY A 386 -1.02 -9.79 10.37
CA GLY A 386 -0.08 -10.79 9.88
C GLY A 386 1.39 -10.52 10.29
N HIS A 387 1.71 -9.34 10.83
CA HIS A 387 3.07 -8.97 11.26
C HIS A 387 2.99 -7.94 12.40
N PRO A 388 2.72 -8.40 13.65
CA PRO A 388 2.49 -7.54 14.82
C PRO A 388 3.81 -6.98 15.38
N ASP A 389 4.40 -6.02 14.68
CA ASP A 389 5.57 -5.27 15.14
C ASP A 389 5.19 -3.83 15.46
N ILE A 390 5.29 -3.48 16.76
CA ILE A 390 4.92 -2.15 17.26
C ILE A 390 5.92 -1.06 16.87
N THR A 391 7.10 -1.42 16.39
CA THR A 391 8.14 -0.45 16.00
C THR A 391 7.88 0.12 14.60
N ILE A 392 7.18 -0.63 13.75
CA ILE A 392 6.91 -0.26 12.35
C ILE A 392 5.42 -0.06 12.02
N TRP A 393 4.52 -0.18 13.01
CA TRP A 393 3.08 -0.19 12.77
C TRP A 393 2.57 1.02 11.99
N GLY A 394 2.98 2.22 12.36
CA GLY A 394 2.48 3.47 11.78
C GLY A 394 3.02 3.79 10.38
N ASP A 395 4.12 3.17 10.02
CA ASP A 395 4.94 3.56 8.88
C ASP A 395 4.79 2.67 7.65
N ARG A 396 4.23 1.48 7.81
CA ARG A 396 4.36 0.46 6.79
C ARG A 396 3.06 -0.32 6.52
N LEU A 397 2.77 -1.34 7.29
CA LEU A 397 1.74 -2.33 6.96
C LEU A 397 0.32 -1.78 7.05
N ILE A 398 0.05 -0.97 8.06
CA ILE A 398 -1.27 -0.38 8.31
C ILE A 398 -1.60 0.79 7.36
N VAL A 399 -0.64 1.24 6.55
CA VAL A 399 -0.79 2.44 5.70
C VAL A 399 -2.00 2.37 4.76
N VAL A 400 -2.38 1.16 4.32
CA VAL A 400 -3.56 0.96 3.46
C VAL A 400 -4.86 1.44 4.15
N ALA A 401 -4.92 1.40 5.48
CA ALA A 401 -6.07 1.93 6.23
C ALA A 401 -6.28 3.44 6.03
N TRP A 402 -5.20 4.19 5.72
CA TRP A 402 -5.30 5.63 5.41
C TRP A 402 -6.04 5.93 4.11
N LEU A 403 -6.31 4.93 3.26
CA LEU A 403 -7.19 5.12 2.09
C LEU A 403 -8.62 5.48 2.50
N LEU A 404 -9.04 5.10 3.71
CA LEU A 404 -10.36 5.45 4.22
C LEU A 404 -10.53 6.96 4.45
N PRO A 405 -9.65 7.67 5.18
CA PRO A 405 -9.71 9.13 5.22
C PRO A 405 -9.38 9.80 3.88
N VAL A 406 -8.49 9.26 3.05
CA VAL A 406 -8.17 9.80 1.72
C VAL A 406 -9.42 9.90 0.82
N LEU A 407 -10.26 8.87 0.83
CA LEU A 407 -11.45 8.82 -0.02
C LEU A 407 -12.71 9.30 0.72
N GLY A 408 -12.81 9.09 2.02
CA GLY A 408 -14.02 9.38 2.79
C GLY A 408 -14.14 10.82 3.28
N LEU A 409 -13.04 11.41 3.80
CA LEU A 409 -13.09 12.80 4.29
C LEU A 409 -13.53 13.80 3.23
N PRO A 410 -13.02 13.74 1.97
CA PRO A 410 -13.49 14.66 0.93
C PRO A 410 -14.98 14.58 0.68
N LEU A 411 -15.58 13.40 0.84
CA LEU A 411 -17.02 13.21 0.63
C LEU A 411 -17.89 13.99 1.62
N LEU A 412 -17.37 14.29 2.83
CA LEU A 412 -18.07 15.16 3.79
C LEU A 412 -18.26 16.60 3.29
N LEU A 413 -17.45 17.02 2.29
CA LEU A 413 -17.58 18.33 1.68
C LEU A 413 -18.71 18.41 0.63
N LEU A 414 -19.32 17.29 0.24
CA LEU A 414 -20.34 17.25 -0.82
C LEU A 414 -21.54 18.14 -0.48
N GLU A 415 -22.04 18.09 0.76
CA GLU A 415 -23.18 18.89 1.19
C GLU A 415 -22.91 20.40 1.07
N ARG A 416 -21.70 20.84 1.39
CA ARG A 416 -21.30 22.25 1.32
C ARG A 416 -21.07 22.75 -0.10
N VAL A 417 -20.56 21.89 -0.97
CA VAL A 417 -20.24 22.24 -2.37
C VAL A 417 -21.49 22.22 -3.25
N THR A 418 -22.49 21.41 -2.90
CA THR A 418 -23.75 21.26 -3.66
C THR A 418 -24.88 22.11 -3.10
N ALA A 419 -24.75 22.73 -1.92
CA ALA A 419 -25.74 23.63 -1.38
C ALA A 419 -25.93 24.87 -2.31
N PRO A 420 -27.17 25.24 -2.65
CA PRO A 420 -27.43 26.45 -3.44
C PRO A 420 -26.89 27.68 -2.67
N ARG A 421 -26.14 28.54 -3.35
CA ARG A 421 -25.57 29.80 -2.78
C ARG A 421 -26.63 30.86 -2.44
N GLY A 422 -27.89 30.49 -2.27
CA GLY A 422 -29.04 31.41 -2.23
C GLY A 422 -29.70 31.66 -0.88
N SER A 423 -29.13 31.25 0.29
CA SER A 423 -29.85 31.41 1.57
C SER A 423 -29.17 32.32 2.62
N LEU A 424 -28.20 33.14 2.23
CA LEU A 424 -27.54 34.06 3.17
C LEU A 424 -27.97 35.54 3.09
N ASP A 425 -28.89 35.93 2.17
CA ASP A 425 -29.23 37.32 1.97
C ASP A 425 -30.62 37.78 2.48
N VAL A 426 -31.23 37.07 3.45
CA VAL A 426 -32.56 37.48 3.98
C VAL A 426 -32.58 37.59 5.53
N VAL A 427 -31.54 38.10 6.14
CA VAL A 427 -31.62 38.52 7.58
C VAL A 427 -30.83 39.81 7.82
N THR A 428 -31.14 40.87 7.04
CA THR A 428 -30.81 42.23 7.47
C THR A 428 -31.79 43.21 6.78
N ALA A 429 -33.02 43.24 7.25
CA ALA A 429 -33.90 44.39 7.10
C ALA A 429 -35.22 44.17 7.90
N SER A 430 -35.21 44.40 9.19
CA SER A 430 -36.37 44.92 9.91
C SER A 430 -35.92 45.37 11.27
#